data_983db0cf5c64f98bbb322bb7fc4ee701
#
_entry.id   983db0cf5c64f98bbb322bb7fc4ee701
#
_cell.length_a   1.000
_cell.length_b   1.000
_cell.length_c   1.000
_cell.angle_alpha   90.00
_cell.angle_beta   90.00
_cell.angle_gamma   90.00
#
_symmetry.space_group_name_H-M   'P 1'
#
loop_
_entity.id
_entity.type
_entity.pdbx_description
1 polymer ?
#
loop_
_entity_poly.entity_id
_entity_poly.type
_entity_poly.pdbx_seq_one_letter_code
_entity_poly.pdbx_strand_id
1 'polypeptide(L)'
;MYITMKNMMRPKITEQYPENRGTKVYSERFRGLLVMPHNEANRHRCTACGICMMNCPNGTIRVLSETVTDEETGRKKKVLDKYLYDLGSCTFCALCTASCPQHAIEWTNEFEHSVFTRDKLVKRLNHEGSSLITK
;
A
#
# COMPACT_ATOMS: atom_id res chain seq x y z
N MET A 1 23.54 42.50 -7.88
CA MET A 1 24.68 42.00 -7.04
C MET A 1 24.31 41.78 -5.56
N TYR A 2 23.65 42.69 -4.86
CA TYR A 2 23.29 42.57 -3.43
C TYR A 2 22.43 41.31 -3.12
N ILE A 3 21.39 41.01 -3.90
CA ILE A 3 20.50 39.84 -3.69
C ILE A 3 21.25 38.53 -3.90
N THR A 4 22.13 38.44 -4.87
CA THR A 4 22.93 37.23 -5.15
C THR A 4 23.91 36.94 -3.99
N MET A 5 24.59 37.96 -3.47
CA MET A 5 25.47 37.80 -2.32
C MET A 5 24.69 37.40 -1.06
N LYS A 6 23.51 37.99 -0.83
CA LYS A 6 22.63 37.62 0.28
C LYS A 6 22.17 36.15 0.20
N ASN A 7 21.87 35.68 -1.00
CA ASN A 7 21.45 34.27 -1.19
C ASN A 7 22.62 33.30 -1.00
N MET A 8 23.84 33.69 -1.32
CA MET A 8 25.05 32.89 -1.11
C MET A 8 25.34 32.65 0.38
N MET A 9 24.96 33.61 1.25
CA MET A 9 25.13 33.54 2.70
C MET A 9 23.98 32.82 3.45
N ARG A 10 22.92 32.45 2.74
CA ARG A 10 21.79 31.72 3.36
C ARG A 10 22.14 30.25 3.64
N PRO A 11 21.64 29.66 4.73
CA PRO A 11 21.78 28.22 4.97
C PRO A 11 21.16 27.44 3.82
N LYS A 12 21.74 26.31 3.49
CA LYS A 12 21.25 25.40 2.44
C LYS A 12 19.88 24.86 2.85
N ILE A 13 18.92 24.90 1.92
CA ILE A 13 17.57 24.33 2.11
C ILE A 13 17.48 22.91 1.52
N THR A 14 18.45 22.54 0.68
CA THR A 14 18.50 21.24 0.03
C THR A 14 18.72 20.13 1.04
N GLU A 15 17.91 19.09 0.95
CA GLU A 15 18.08 17.85 1.72
C GLU A 15 19.20 17.01 1.11
N GLN A 16 20.05 16.44 1.96
CA GLN A 16 21.11 15.53 1.56
C GLN A 16 20.56 14.09 1.63
N TYR A 17 20.13 13.56 0.49
CA TYR A 17 19.72 12.18 0.39
C TYR A 17 20.82 11.36 -0.31
N PRO A 18 21.23 10.18 0.17
CA PRO A 18 20.55 9.34 1.19
C PRO A 18 20.98 9.56 2.66
N GLU A 19 21.84 10.53 2.96
CA GLU A 19 22.42 10.72 4.31
C GLU A 19 21.36 11.01 5.37
N ASN A 20 20.30 11.73 5.02
CA ASN A 20 19.22 12.09 5.94
C ASN A 20 18.10 11.03 6.02
N ARG A 21 18.27 9.84 5.42
CA ARG A 21 17.23 8.81 5.34
C ARG A 21 16.60 8.44 6.70
N GLY A 22 17.43 8.33 7.74
CA GLY A 22 16.98 7.97 9.10
C GLY A 22 16.34 9.10 9.90
N THR A 23 16.52 10.36 9.48
CA THR A 23 16.03 11.56 10.19
C THR A 23 14.92 12.28 9.44
N LYS A 24 14.63 11.86 8.22
CA LYS A 24 13.63 12.50 7.37
C LYS A 24 12.23 12.33 7.93
N VAL A 25 11.54 13.44 8.16
CA VAL A 25 10.13 13.46 8.56
C VAL A 25 9.26 13.56 7.31
N TYR A 26 8.38 12.59 7.13
CA TYR A 26 7.41 12.58 6.03
C TYR A 26 6.12 13.26 6.48
N SER A 27 5.42 13.91 5.54
CA SER A 27 4.11 14.47 5.83
C SER A 27 3.09 13.34 6.09
N GLU A 28 2.06 13.61 6.87
CA GLU A 28 0.97 12.66 7.14
C GLU A 28 0.26 12.16 5.87
N ARG A 29 0.33 12.93 4.80
CA ARG A 29 -0.27 12.61 3.50
C ARG A 29 0.70 11.91 2.55
N PHE A 30 1.90 11.56 3.01
CA PHE A 30 2.86 10.85 2.16
C PHE A 30 2.35 9.45 1.82
N ARG A 31 2.54 9.04 0.57
CA ARG A 31 2.06 7.77 0.03
C ARG A 31 3.19 7.08 -0.69
N GLY A 32 3.92 6.24 0.01
CA GLY A 32 5.05 5.51 -0.57
C GLY A 32 4.63 4.15 -1.11
N LEU A 33 4.33 3.20 -0.25
CA LEU A 33 3.95 1.84 -0.63
C LEU A 33 2.59 1.49 -0.01
N LEU A 34 1.71 0.88 -0.82
CA LEU A 34 0.47 0.29 -0.32
C LEU A 34 0.78 -1.06 0.32
N VAL A 35 0.31 -1.25 1.54
CA VAL A 35 0.47 -2.50 2.30
C VAL A 35 -0.85 -2.97 2.88
N MET A 36 -0.92 -4.25 3.20
CA MET A 36 -2.00 -4.84 3.96
C MET A 36 -1.45 -5.24 5.33
N PRO A 37 -1.82 -4.52 6.41
CA PRO A 37 -1.37 -4.86 7.76
C PRO A 37 -1.89 -6.23 8.18
N HIS A 38 -0.99 -7.02 8.76
CA HIS A 38 -1.30 -8.30 9.38
C HIS A 38 -0.97 -8.23 10.87
N ASN A 39 -1.74 -8.89 11.70
CA ASN A 39 -1.42 -9.03 13.11
C ASN A 39 -0.38 -10.16 13.34
N GLU A 40 0.06 -10.34 14.58
CA GLU A 40 1.04 -11.38 14.97
C GLU A 40 0.59 -12.80 14.58
N ALA A 41 -0.71 -13.04 14.51
CA ALA A 41 -1.30 -14.32 14.09
C ALA A 41 -1.51 -14.43 12.57
N ASN A 42 -0.82 -13.60 11.77
CA ASN A 42 -0.93 -13.54 10.30
C ASN A 42 -2.37 -13.36 9.80
N ARG A 43 -3.17 -12.52 10.47
CA ARG A 43 -4.56 -12.24 10.09
C ARG A 43 -4.70 -10.82 9.56
N HIS A 44 -5.51 -10.64 8.53
CA HIS A 44 -5.81 -9.36 7.88
C HIS A 44 -7.30 -8.98 8.02
N ARG A 45 -7.64 -7.71 7.74
CA ARG A 45 -9.01 -7.18 7.80
C ARG A 45 -9.76 -7.27 6.46
N CYS A 46 -9.11 -7.70 5.38
CA CYS A 46 -9.70 -7.67 4.05
C CYS A 46 -10.75 -8.78 3.88
N THR A 47 -11.98 -8.38 3.54
CA THR A 47 -13.12 -9.29 3.28
C THR A 47 -13.25 -9.69 1.82
N ALA A 48 -12.27 -9.37 0.98
CA ALA A 48 -12.28 -9.63 -0.47
C ALA A 48 -13.51 -9.05 -1.20
N CYS A 49 -14.05 -7.92 -0.74
CA CYS A 49 -15.24 -7.29 -1.33
C CYS A 49 -15.02 -6.70 -2.73
N GLY A 50 -13.76 -6.43 -3.14
CA GLY A 50 -13.42 -5.92 -4.46
C GLY A 50 -13.66 -4.42 -4.69
N ILE A 51 -14.16 -3.65 -3.73
CA ILE A 51 -14.45 -2.21 -3.86
C ILE A 51 -13.21 -1.42 -4.29
N CYS A 52 -12.06 -1.71 -3.67
CA CYS A 52 -10.79 -1.07 -4.01
C CYS A 52 -10.34 -1.34 -5.45
N MET A 53 -10.63 -2.53 -5.98
CA MET A 53 -10.35 -2.90 -7.37
C MET A 53 -11.25 -2.11 -8.34
N MET A 54 -12.55 -1.97 -8.03
CA MET A 54 -13.51 -1.23 -8.86
C MET A 54 -13.24 0.28 -8.87
N ASN A 55 -12.79 0.83 -7.74
CA ASN A 55 -12.52 2.26 -7.61
C ASN A 55 -11.12 2.66 -8.10
N CYS A 56 -10.28 1.70 -8.51
CA CYS A 56 -8.96 2.02 -9.02
C CYS A 56 -9.05 2.49 -10.49
N PRO A 57 -8.71 3.77 -10.80
CA PRO A 57 -8.84 4.30 -12.16
C PRO A 57 -7.89 3.61 -13.17
N ASN A 58 -6.75 3.12 -12.68
CA ASN A 58 -5.74 2.47 -13.53
C ASN A 58 -5.81 0.93 -13.49
N GLY A 59 -6.76 0.34 -12.73
CA GLY A 59 -6.89 -1.12 -12.64
C GLY A 59 -5.66 -1.83 -12.05
N THR A 60 -4.91 -1.15 -11.18
CA THR A 60 -3.66 -1.66 -10.60
C THR A 60 -3.88 -2.71 -9.51
N ILE A 61 -5.11 -2.87 -9.06
CA ILE A 61 -5.48 -3.79 -7.97
C ILE A 61 -6.29 -4.93 -8.54
N ARG A 62 -5.91 -6.16 -8.22
CA ARG A 62 -6.68 -7.38 -8.51
C ARG A 62 -6.89 -8.16 -7.23
N VAL A 63 -8.16 -8.38 -6.90
CA VAL A 63 -8.57 -9.15 -5.72
C VAL A 63 -9.12 -10.48 -6.21
N LEU A 64 -8.39 -11.55 -5.93
CA LEU A 64 -8.83 -12.93 -6.19
C LEU A 64 -9.41 -13.48 -4.90
N SER A 65 -10.61 -14.03 -4.98
CA SER A 65 -11.32 -14.60 -3.83
C SER A 65 -11.77 -16.02 -4.13
N GLU A 66 -11.65 -16.88 -3.14
CA GLU A 66 -12.19 -18.22 -3.15
C GLU A 66 -13.45 -18.29 -2.30
N THR A 67 -14.35 -19.18 -2.69
CA THR A 67 -15.56 -19.46 -1.90
C THR A 67 -15.33 -20.74 -1.10
N VAL A 68 -15.18 -20.58 0.20
CA VAL A 68 -15.04 -21.71 1.13
C VAL A 68 -16.39 -21.93 1.80
N THR A 69 -16.80 -23.19 1.89
CA THR A 69 -18.00 -23.57 2.64
C THR A 69 -17.58 -23.89 4.07
N ASP A 70 -18.09 -23.14 5.04
CA ASP A 70 -17.86 -23.44 6.46
C ASP A 70 -18.54 -24.76 6.81
N GLU A 71 -17.79 -25.74 7.30
CA GLU A 71 -18.28 -27.06 7.66
C GLU A 71 -19.29 -27.02 8.83
N GLU A 72 -19.16 -26.03 9.73
CA GLU A 72 -20.05 -25.89 10.90
C GLU A 72 -21.40 -25.24 10.58
N THR A 73 -21.45 -24.30 9.61
CA THR A 73 -22.69 -23.55 9.33
C THR A 73 -23.26 -23.79 7.93
N GLY A 74 -22.56 -24.53 7.06
CA GLY A 74 -22.95 -24.79 5.67
C GLY A 74 -23.02 -23.52 4.80
N ARG A 75 -22.58 -22.36 5.29
CA ARG A 75 -22.63 -21.08 4.58
C ARG A 75 -21.40 -20.89 3.72
N LYS A 76 -21.63 -20.44 2.49
CA LYS A 76 -20.56 -20.03 1.58
C LYS A 76 -19.97 -18.69 2.02
N LYS A 77 -18.69 -18.65 2.37
CA LYS A 77 -17.95 -17.46 2.74
C LYS A 77 -16.89 -17.16 1.68
N LYS A 78 -16.80 -15.89 1.24
CA LYS A 78 -15.70 -15.45 0.39
C LYS A 78 -14.47 -15.22 1.25
N VAL A 79 -13.36 -15.83 0.86
CA VAL A 79 -12.06 -15.69 1.50
C VAL A 79 -11.08 -15.09 0.47
N LEU A 80 -10.20 -14.23 0.92
CA LEU A 80 -9.16 -13.65 0.07
C LEU A 80 -8.12 -14.72 -0.25
N ASP A 81 -7.93 -15.04 -1.54
CA ASP A 81 -6.81 -15.87 -2.00
C ASP A 81 -5.59 -14.99 -2.26
N LYS A 82 -5.68 -14.06 -3.23
CA LYS A 82 -4.56 -13.20 -3.59
C LYS A 82 -5.02 -11.77 -3.77
N TYR A 83 -4.26 -10.85 -3.16
CA TYR A 83 -4.37 -9.42 -3.39
C TYR A 83 -3.14 -8.96 -4.15
N LEU A 84 -3.30 -8.75 -5.45
CA LEU A 84 -2.22 -8.32 -6.33
C LEU A 84 -2.31 -6.81 -6.54
N TYR A 85 -1.17 -6.15 -6.43
CA TYR A 85 -1.01 -4.72 -6.58
C TYR A 85 0.15 -4.40 -7.53
N ASP A 86 -0.15 -3.75 -8.66
CA ASP A 86 0.85 -3.25 -9.60
C ASP A 86 1.27 -1.83 -9.22
N LEU A 87 2.39 -1.73 -8.51
CA LEU A 87 2.99 -0.46 -8.12
C LEU A 87 3.42 0.37 -9.34
N GLY A 88 3.87 -0.30 -10.41
CA GLY A 88 4.40 0.37 -11.61
C GLY A 88 3.36 1.16 -12.40
N SER A 89 2.08 0.88 -12.21
CA SER A 89 0.96 1.60 -12.86
C SER A 89 0.14 2.45 -11.88
N CYS A 90 0.50 2.47 -10.59
CA CYS A 90 -0.24 3.19 -9.57
C CYS A 90 0.02 4.70 -9.61
N THR A 91 -1.05 5.50 -9.51
CA THR A 91 -0.99 6.97 -9.43
C THR A 91 -1.01 7.51 -8.00
N PHE A 92 -0.93 6.66 -6.99
CA PHE A 92 -0.92 7.04 -5.56
C PHE A 92 -2.09 7.94 -5.14
N CYS A 93 -3.25 7.81 -5.79
CA CYS A 93 -4.42 8.67 -5.58
C CYS A 93 -5.15 8.44 -4.24
N ALA A 94 -4.88 7.30 -3.55
CA ALA A 94 -5.50 6.87 -2.29
C ALA A 94 -7.00 6.54 -2.36
N LEU A 95 -7.63 6.48 -3.52
CA LEU A 95 -9.04 6.08 -3.64
C LEU A 95 -9.30 4.69 -3.06
N CYS A 96 -8.37 3.75 -3.25
CA CYS A 96 -8.50 2.39 -2.73
C CYS A 96 -8.54 2.33 -1.19
N THR A 97 -7.72 3.14 -0.51
CA THR A 97 -7.72 3.21 0.97
C THR A 97 -8.93 3.97 1.49
N ALA A 98 -9.31 5.09 0.85
CA ALA A 98 -10.47 5.88 1.22
C ALA A 98 -11.80 5.11 1.04
N SER A 99 -11.89 4.27 0.01
CA SER A 99 -13.09 3.47 -0.26
C SER A 99 -13.17 2.14 0.49
N CYS A 100 -12.13 1.76 1.23
CA CYS A 100 -12.09 0.49 1.93
C CYS A 100 -12.89 0.53 3.23
N PRO A 101 -14.05 -0.15 3.37
CA PRO A 101 -14.87 -0.10 4.56
C PRO A 101 -14.25 -0.79 5.78
N GLN A 102 -13.27 -1.67 5.55
CA GLN A 102 -12.57 -2.40 6.60
C GLN A 102 -11.23 -1.78 6.98
N HIS A 103 -10.81 -0.69 6.30
CA HIS A 103 -9.47 -0.12 6.45
C HIS A 103 -8.37 -1.20 6.44
N ALA A 104 -8.48 -2.12 5.46
CA ALA A 104 -7.63 -3.29 5.35
C ALA A 104 -6.29 -3.01 4.65
N ILE A 105 -6.16 -1.86 4.04
CA ILE A 105 -4.96 -1.43 3.29
C ILE A 105 -4.59 -0.01 3.71
N GLU A 106 -3.29 0.25 3.82
CA GLU A 106 -2.75 1.56 4.22
C GLU A 106 -1.47 1.90 3.48
N TRP A 107 -1.07 3.18 3.54
CA TRP A 107 0.15 3.69 2.91
C TRP A 107 1.28 3.73 3.93
N THR A 108 2.46 3.30 3.51
CA THR A 108 3.70 3.42 4.29
C THR A 108 4.59 4.53 3.75
N ASN A 109 5.65 4.84 4.47
CA ASN A 109 6.65 5.83 4.07
C ASN A 109 7.76 5.25 3.19
N GLU A 110 7.68 3.98 2.80
CA GLU A 110 8.62 3.36 1.88
C GLU A 110 8.41 3.88 0.47
N PHE A 111 9.45 4.38 -0.18
CA PHE A 111 9.39 4.95 -1.54
C PHE A 111 10.50 4.46 -2.46
N GLU A 112 11.43 3.66 -1.96
CA GLU A 112 12.52 3.11 -2.77
C GLU A 112 12.09 1.82 -3.45
N HIS A 113 11.58 1.95 -4.66
CA HIS A 113 10.98 0.86 -5.42
C HIS A 113 11.74 0.55 -6.71
N SER A 114 13.00 0.98 -6.82
CA SER A 114 13.83 0.72 -8.01
C SER A 114 14.06 -0.78 -8.21
N VAL A 115 13.69 -1.29 -9.37
CA VAL A 115 13.85 -2.70 -9.73
C VAL A 115 14.33 -2.83 -11.19
N PHE A 116 15.00 -3.91 -11.54
CA PHE A 116 15.51 -4.15 -12.90
C PHE A 116 14.40 -4.54 -13.89
N THR A 117 13.35 -5.22 -13.42
CA THR A 117 12.25 -5.71 -14.27
C THR A 117 10.91 -5.25 -13.69
N ARG A 118 9.98 -4.93 -14.59
CA ARG A 118 8.64 -4.44 -14.20
C ARG A 118 7.85 -5.45 -13.37
N ASP A 119 8.03 -6.73 -13.61
CA ASP A 119 7.29 -7.79 -12.92
C ASP A 119 7.50 -7.76 -11.41
N LYS A 120 8.67 -7.28 -10.95
CA LYS A 120 8.97 -7.09 -9.53
C LYS A 120 8.18 -5.96 -8.86
N LEU A 121 7.52 -5.10 -9.64
CA LEU A 121 6.62 -4.07 -9.13
C LEU A 121 5.21 -4.60 -8.86
N VAL A 122 4.87 -5.79 -9.37
CA VAL A 122 3.63 -6.47 -9.01
C VAL A 122 3.83 -7.19 -7.69
N LYS A 123 3.20 -6.67 -6.63
CA LYS A 123 3.33 -7.19 -5.27
C LYS A 123 2.08 -7.92 -4.84
N ARG A 124 2.24 -9.02 -4.14
CA ARG A 124 1.17 -9.66 -3.37
C ARG A 124 1.14 -9.04 -1.99
N LEU A 125 0.02 -8.41 -1.61
CA LEU A 125 -0.08 -7.70 -0.34
C LEU A 125 -0.47 -8.62 0.82
N ASN A 126 -1.25 -9.68 0.57
CA ASN A 126 -1.56 -10.65 1.61
C ASN A 126 -0.45 -11.70 1.72
N HIS A 127 -0.09 -12.04 2.95
CA HIS A 127 0.89 -13.09 3.22
C HIS A 127 0.31 -14.47 2.87
N GLU A 128 1.17 -15.43 2.56
CA GLU A 128 0.74 -16.81 2.36
C GLU A 128 0.18 -17.40 3.64
N GLY A 129 -0.93 -18.13 3.53
CA GLY A 129 -1.62 -18.69 4.69
C GLY A 129 -2.30 -17.65 5.59
N SER A 130 -2.41 -16.39 5.16
CA SER A 130 -3.10 -15.36 5.95
C SER A 130 -4.61 -15.59 5.96
N SER A 131 -5.25 -15.29 7.09
CA SER A 131 -6.70 -15.47 7.27
C SER A 131 -7.39 -14.16 7.67
N LEU A 132 -8.70 -14.09 7.51
CA LEU A 132 -9.51 -12.96 7.94
C LEU A 132 -9.61 -12.91 9.47
N ILE A 133 -9.52 -11.71 10.04
CA ILE A 133 -9.84 -11.48 11.46
C ILE A 133 -11.34 -11.70 11.65
N THR A 134 -11.73 -12.78 12.30
CA THR A 134 -13.09 -12.98 12.81
C THR A 134 -13.28 -12.14 14.07
N LYS A 135 -14.32 -11.30 14.07
CA LYS A 135 -14.74 -10.56 15.30
C LYS A 135 -15.38 -11.51 16.28
#